data_e7f3c951b8eec6e464c5c042f0ddd5c4
#
_entry.id   e7f3c951b8eec6e464c5c042f0ddd5c4
#
_cell.length_a   1.000
_cell.length_b   1.000
_cell.length_c   1.000
_cell.angle_alpha   90.00
_cell.angle_beta   90.00
_cell.angle_gamma   90.00
#
_symmetry.space_group_name_H-M   'P 1'
#
loop_
_entity.id
_entity.type
_entity.pdbx_description
1 polymer ?
#
loop_
_entity_poly.entity_id
_entity_poly.type
_entity_poly.pdbx_seq_one_letter_code
_entity_poly.pdbx_strand_id
1 'polypeptide(L)'
;VPGFFYSQTMHTNAQLASAVTDNVATALGEDIGAGDLTAGLVPAAATARAIVIAKEPMTMAGQPWVNEVFRQLDPGVAVQWLNNDGDQVTAEAEICIITGPARAILSGERTALNFLQLLSATATVTARYVRETEGTKARILDTRKTIPGLRIAQKYAVRCGGGNNHRIGLFDALLIKENHIISCGGIGPAIRTAKKDHHELPVEIEVESIVELREALTAGADRVLLDNFDIEDLQYAVEINQTEADQPAGLEASGGITIRNIRAIAETGVDYISVGALTKDVKAVDLSMRFRYDG
;
A
#
# COMPACT_ATOMS: atom_id res chain seq x y z
N VAL A 1 3.94 7.37 23.98
CA VAL A 1 4.38 6.09 23.45
C VAL A 1 4.16 6.06 21.95
N PRO A 2 5.19 6.27 21.10
CA PRO A 2 5.02 6.50 19.67
C PRO A 2 4.70 5.25 18.83
N GLY A 3 4.50 4.09 19.42
CA GLY A 3 4.43 2.81 18.71
C GLY A 3 3.05 2.32 18.28
N PHE A 4 1.95 3.01 18.63
CA PHE A 4 0.62 2.39 18.60
C PHE A 4 -0.26 2.71 17.39
N PHE A 5 0.09 3.72 16.59
CA PHE A 5 -0.87 4.33 15.68
C PHE A 5 -1.16 3.61 14.36
N TYR A 6 -0.19 2.92 13.75
CA TYR A 6 -0.41 2.25 12.47
C TYR A 6 -0.02 0.76 12.47
N SER A 7 0.38 0.21 13.61
CA SER A 7 0.66 -1.24 13.69
C SER A 7 -0.60 -2.10 13.70
N GLN A 8 -1.78 -1.48 13.88
CA GLN A 8 -3.06 -2.21 14.04
C GLN A 8 -4.14 -1.92 13.00
N THR A 9 -3.98 -0.97 12.08
CA THR A 9 -4.84 -0.86 10.89
C THR A 9 -4.48 -1.94 9.86
N MET A 10 -4.23 -3.14 10.32
CA MET A 10 -4.25 -4.30 9.44
C MET A 10 -5.71 -4.54 9.07
N HIS A 11 -6.00 -4.59 7.75
CA HIS A 11 -7.20 -5.26 7.31
C HIS A 11 -7.33 -6.55 8.09
N THR A 12 -8.48 -6.81 8.71
CA THR A 12 -8.72 -8.12 9.25
C THR A 12 -8.50 -9.11 8.10
N ASN A 13 -8.04 -10.32 8.40
CA ASN A 13 -7.91 -11.35 7.36
C ASN A 13 -9.20 -11.50 6.54
N ALA A 14 -10.37 -11.26 7.17
CA ALA A 14 -11.66 -11.26 6.51
C ALA A 14 -11.84 -10.12 5.50
N GLN A 15 -11.42 -8.88 5.83
CA GLN A 15 -11.50 -7.75 4.91
C GLN A 15 -10.57 -7.94 3.70
N LEU A 16 -9.37 -8.46 3.92
CA LEU A 16 -8.44 -8.79 2.85
C LEU A 16 -9.03 -9.86 1.92
N ALA A 17 -9.54 -10.96 2.50
CA ALA A 17 -10.14 -12.05 1.75
C ALA A 17 -11.34 -11.58 0.90
N SER A 18 -12.24 -10.76 1.46
CA SER A 18 -13.36 -10.17 0.71
C SER A 18 -12.85 -9.32 -0.44
N ALA A 19 -11.90 -8.41 -0.19
CA ALA A 19 -11.34 -7.55 -1.24
C ALA A 19 -10.68 -8.35 -2.37
N VAL A 20 -9.95 -9.42 -2.04
CA VAL A 20 -9.35 -10.32 -3.04
C VAL A 20 -10.43 -10.95 -3.91
N THR A 21 -11.45 -11.54 -3.28
CA THR A 21 -12.56 -12.18 -4.01
C THR A 21 -13.29 -11.21 -4.94
N ASP A 22 -13.64 -10.02 -4.43
CA ASP A 22 -14.41 -9.01 -5.17
C ASP A 22 -13.58 -8.40 -6.32
N ASN A 23 -12.31 -8.10 -6.08
CA ASN A 23 -11.42 -7.58 -7.11
C ASN A 23 -11.25 -8.59 -8.25
N VAL A 24 -11.03 -9.85 -7.91
CA VAL A 24 -10.84 -10.91 -8.91
C VAL A 24 -12.11 -11.17 -9.69
N ALA A 25 -13.27 -11.25 -9.04
CA ALA A 25 -14.55 -11.43 -9.72
C ALA A 25 -14.83 -10.31 -10.73
N THR A 26 -14.52 -9.05 -10.34
CA THR A 26 -14.67 -7.90 -11.23
C THR A 26 -13.74 -7.99 -12.43
N ALA A 27 -12.47 -8.31 -12.22
CA ALA A 27 -11.46 -8.39 -13.29
C ALA A 27 -11.72 -9.56 -14.25
N LEU A 28 -12.13 -10.72 -13.74
CA LEU A 28 -12.53 -11.86 -14.58
C LEU A 28 -13.80 -11.55 -15.37
N GLY A 29 -14.77 -10.85 -14.78
CA GLY A 29 -15.95 -10.39 -15.49
C GLY A 29 -15.63 -9.43 -16.63
N GLU A 30 -14.64 -8.54 -16.45
CA GLU A 30 -14.16 -7.62 -17.49
C GLU A 30 -13.47 -8.36 -18.65
N ASP A 31 -12.58 -9.33 -18.34
CA ASP A 31 -11.72 -9.97 -19.35
C ASP A 31 -12.41 -11.11 -20.10
N ILE A 32 -13.21 -11.91 -19.41
CA ILE A 32 -13.86 -13.10 -19.98
C ILE A 32 -15.24 -12.79 -20.54
N GLY A 33 -16.02 -11.91 -19.89
CA GLY A 33 -17.37 -11.55 -20.30
C GLY A 33 -18.28 -12.78 -20.49
N ALA A 34 -18.80 -12.97 -21.71
CA ALA A 34 -19.69 -14.10 -22.04
C ALA A 34 -18.93 -15.41 -22.31
N GLY A 35 -17.61 -15.42 -22.33
CA GLY A 35 -16.77 -16.62 -22.52
C GLY A 35 -15.50 -16.35 -23.32
N ASP A 36 -14.46 -17.14 -23.06
CA ASP A 36 -13.19 -17.10 -23.78
C ASP A 36 -13.30 -17.87 -25.11
N LEU A 37 -13.33 -17.13 -26.22
CA LEU A 37 -13.46 -17.68 -27.57
C LEU A 37 -12.21 -18.50 -27.98
N THR A 38 -11.03 -18.08 -27.54
CA THR A 38 -9.75 -18.66 -27.94
C THR A 38 -9.44 -19.93 -27.16
N ALA A 39 -9.73 -19.95 -25.86
CA ALA A 39 -9.54 -21.15 -25.05
C ALA A 39 -10.42 -22.32 -25.54
N GLY A 40 -11.54 -22.02 -26.20
CA GLY A 40 -12.40 -23.02 -26.84
C GLY A 40 -11.69 -23.87 -27.91
N LEU A 41 -10.59 -23.39 -28.50
CA LEU A 41 -9.78 -24.12 -29.49
C LEU A 41 -8.96 -25.25 -28.86
N VAL A 42 -8.69 -25.19 -27.57
CA VAL A 42 -7.94 -26.21 -26.84
C VAL A 42 -8.86 -27.36 -26.43
N PRO A 43 -8.49 -28.64 -26.56
CA PRO A 43 -9.30 -29.76 -26.09
C PRO A 43 -9.68 -29.62 -24.61
N ALA A 44 -10.93 -29.94 -24.27
CA ALA A 44 -11.44 -29.75 -22.88
C ALA A 44 -10.66 -30.59 -21.85
N ALA A 45 -10.13 -31.76 -22.24
CA ALA A 45 -9.36 -32.62 -21.35
C ALA A 45 -7.86 -32.28 -21.31
N ALA A 46 -7.40 -31.25 -22.04
CA ALA A 46 -6.00 -30.87 -22.07
C ALA A 46 -5.57 -30.27 -20.74
N THR A 47 -4.43 -30.72 -20.24
CA THR A 47 -3.74 -30.11 -19.11
C THR A 47 -2.50 -29.36 -19.60
N ALA A 48 -2.06 -28.40 -18.81
CA ALA A 48 -0.87 -27.63 -19.12
C ALA A 48 -0.06 -27.33 -17.86
N ARG A 49 1.22 -27.04 -18.10
CA ARG A 49 2.13 -26.45 -17.11
C ARG A 49 2.62 -25.11 -17.63
N ALA A 50 2.43 -24.07 -16.86
CA ALA A 50 2.90 -22.73 -17.18
C ALA A 50 3.86 -22.25 -16.10
N ILE A 51 4.82 -21.39 -16.47
CA ILE A 51 5.79 -20.80 -15.56
C ILE A 51 5.71 -19.28 -15.71
N VAL A 52 5.56 -18.58 -14.59
CA VAL A 52 5.63 -17.12 -14.53
C VAL A 52 7.08 -16.70 -14.24
N ILE A 53 7.60 -15.77 -15.04
CA ILE A 53 8.99 -15.30 -15.00
C ILE A 53 9.01 -13.79 -14.84
N ALA A 54 9.83 -13.28 -13.90
CA ALA A 54 10.13 -11.86 -13.78
C ALA A 54 11.06 -11.42 -14.92
N LYS A 55 10.71 -10.34 -15.62
CA LYS A 55 11.57 -9.78 -16.68
C LYS A 55 12.49 -8.67 -16.17
N GLU A 56 12.24 -8.18 -14.99
CA GLU A 56 13.05 -7.18 -14.29
C GLU A 56 13.12 -7.46 -12.79
N PRO A 57 14.09 -6.91 -12.04
CA PRO A 57 14.14 -7.06 -10.58
C PRO A 57 12.93 -6.41 -9.92
N MET A 58 12.34 -7.09 -8.94
CA MET A 58 11.16 -6.59 -8.24
C MET A 58 11.07 -7.10 -6.79
N THR A 59 10.23 -6.45 -5.99
CA THR A 59 9.71 -7.00 -4.74
C THR A 59 8.35 -7.62 -5.02
N MET A 60 8.19 -8.89 -4.69
CA MET A 60 6.98 -9.62 -5.02
C MET A 60 5.80 -9.21 -4.14
N ALA A 61 4.60 -9.08 -4.76
CA ALA A 61 3.33 -8.94 -4.06
C ALA A 61 2.17 -9.34 -4.97
N GLY A 62 1.19 -10.09 -4.42
CA GLY A 62 -0.03 -10.42 -5.14
C GLY A 62 -0.42 -11.89 -5.17
N GLN A 63 0.25 -12.76 -4.44
CA GLN A 63 -0.10 -14.18 -4.35
C GLN A 63 -1.59 -14.44 -4.08
N PRO A 64 -2.24 -13.74 -3.13
CA PRO A 64 -3.66 -13.97 -2.85
C PRO A 64 -4.56 -13.75 -4.07
N TRP A 65 -4.27 -12.72 -4.89
CA TRP A 65 -5.06 -12.42 -6.10
C TRP A 65 -4.85 -13.47 -7.19
N VAL A 66 -3.61 -13.88 -7.45
CA VAL A 66 -3.30 -14.93 -8.44
C VAL A 66 -3.96 -16.26 -8.06
N ASN A 67 -3.84 -16.67 -6.79
CA ASN A 67 -4.49 -17.87 -6.29
C ASN A 67 -6.01 -17.81 -6.47
N GLU A 68 -6.61 -16.67 -6.19
CA GLU A 68 -8.05 -16.46 -6.29
C GLU A 68 -8.53 -16.44 -7.74
N VAL A 69 -7.74 -15.90 -8.69
CA VAL A 69 -8.05 -15.95 -10.13
C VAL A 69 -8.27 -17.41 -10.57
N PHE A 70 -7.32 -18.28 -10.27
CA PHE A 70 -7.43 -19.67 -10.67
C PHE A 70 -8.48 -20.42 -9.87
N ARG A 71 -8.64 -20.13 -8.58
CA ARG A 71 -9.71 -20.72 -7.77
C ARG A 71 -11.12 -20.41 -8.31
N GLN A 72 -11.35 -19.18 -8.80
CA GLN A 72 -12.66 -18.79 -9.38
C GLN A 72 -12.89 -19.40 -10.76
N LEU A 73 -11.82 -19.62 -11.54
CA LEU A 73 -11.94 -20.22 -12.87
C LEU A 73 -12.09 -21.73 -12.83
N ASP A 74 -11.22 -22.42 -12.11
CA ASP A 74 -11.24 -23.86 -11.96
C ASP A 74 -10.42 -24.29 -10.74
N PRO A 75 -11.03 -24.90 -9.72
CA PRO A 75 -10.32 -25.36 -8.53
C PRO A 75 -9.31 -26.51 -8.80
N GLY A 76 -9.31 -27.10 -10.00
CA GLY A 76 -8.31 -28.05 -10.43
C GLY A 76 -6.96 -27.44 -10.83
N VAL A 77 -6.87 -26.11 -10.90
CA VAL A 77 -5.60 -25.40 -11.13
C VAL A 77 -4.83 -25.27 -9.83
N ALA A 78 -3.57 -25.73 -9.83
CA ALA A 78 -2.65 -25.59 -8.72
C ALA A 78 -1.57 -24.54 -9.04
N VAL A 79 -1.28 -23.66 -8.08
CA VAL A 79 -0.20 -22.67 -8.16
C VAL A 79 0.87 -23.02 -7.13
N GLN A 80 2.05 -23.39 -7.59
CA GLN A 80 3.22 -23.63 -6.75
C GLN A 80 4.12 -22.40 -6.77
N TRP A 81 4.19 -21.68 -5.66
CA TRP A 81 5.03 -20.50 -5.50
C TRP A 81 6.48 -20.89 -5.22
N LEU A 82 7.42 -20.20 -5.86
CA LEU A 82 8.86 -20.33 -5.66
C LEU A 82 9.45 -19.19 -4.84
N ASN A 83 8.69 -18.10 -4.68
CA ASN A 83 9.01 -16.92 -3.87
C ASN A 83 7.76 -16.51 -3.10
N ASN A 84 7.92 -15.80 -2.00
CA ASN A 84 6.83 -15.30 -1.17
C ASN A 84 6.60 -13.80 -1.42
N ASP A 85 5.40 -13.31 -1.09
CA ASP A 85 5.16 -11.87 -1.05
C ASP A 85 6.12 -11.19 -0.07
N GLY A 86 6.80 -10.13 -0.53
CA GLY A 86 7.87 -9.43 0.17
C GLY A 86 9.29 -9.84 -0.25
N ASP A 87 9.46 -10.97 -0.90
CA ASP A 87 10.77 -11.41 -1.38
C ASP A 87 11.29 -10.51 -2.52
N GLN A 88 12.62 -10.30 -2.53
CA GLN A 88 13.32 -9.65 -3.64
C GLN A 88 13.59 -10.69 -4.74
N VAL A 89 13.05 -10.44 -5.92
CA VAL A 89 13.18 -11.34 -7.07
C VAL A 89 14.08 -10.69 -8.11
N THR A 90 15.04 -11.46 -8.65
CA THR A 90 15.93 -10.99 -9.74
C THR A 90 15.28 -11.13 -11.11
N ALA A 91 15.80 -10.42 -12.10
CA ALA A 91 15.38 -10.63 -13.49
C ALA A 91 15.63 -12.08 -13.92
N GLU A 92 14.76 -12.59 -14.79
CA GLU A 92 14.73 -13.95 -15.34
C GLU A 92 14.47 -15.06 -14.31
N ALA A 93 14.14 -14.73 -13.05
CA ALA A 93 13.76 -15.71 -12.04
C ALA A 93 12.35 -16.25 -12.29
N GLU A 94 12.17 -17.54 -12.08
CA GLU A 94 10.87 -18.21 -12.04
C GLU A 94 10.16 -17.83 -10.73
N ILE A 95 8.93 -17.33 -10.82
CA ILE A 95 8.14 -16.86 -9.67
C ILE A 95 7.21 -17.95 -9.15
N CYS A 96 6.48 -18.60 -10.07
CA CYS A 96 5.58 -19.69 -9.75
C CYS A 96 5.39 -20.62 -10.94
N ILE A 97 4.92 -21.82 -10.62
CA ILE A 97 4.52 -22.85 -11.58
C ILE A 97 3.02 -23.07 -11.43
N ILE A 98 2.29 -23.03 -12.54
CA ILE A 98 0.83 -23.20 -12.60
C ILE A 98 0.54 -24.47 -13.38
N THR A 99 -0.21 -25.41 -12.80
CA THR A 99 -0.55 -26.69 -13.42
C THR A 99 -2.05 -26.95 -13.30
N GLY A 100 -2.64 -27.56 -14.35
CA GLY A 100 -4.06 -27.91 -14.34
C GLY A 100 -4.72 -27.84 -15.70
N PRO A 101 -6.06 -27.70 -15.78
CA PRO A 101 -6.79 -27.58 -17.03
C PRO A 101 -6.27 -26.43 -17.90
N ALA A 102 -5.82 -26.74 -19.11
CA ALA A 102 -5.17 -25.77 -20.01
C ALA A 102 -6.06 -24.56 -20.33
N ARG A 103 -7.36 -24.77 -20.51
CA ARG A 103 -8.32 -23.69 -20.78
C ARG A 103 -8.37 -22.67 -19.62
N ALA A 104 -8.43 -23.15 -18.37
CA ALA A 104 -8.49 -22.29 -17.20
C ALA A 104 -7.20 -21.48 -17.03
N ILE A 105 -6.04 -22.09 -17.29
CA ILE A 105 -4.75 -21.39 -17.20
C ILE A 105 -4.68 -20.29 -18.28
N LEU A 106 -5.10 -20.57 -19.51
CA LEU A 106 -5.13 -19.59 -20.60
C LEU A 106 -6.07 -18.42 -20.30
N SER A 107 -7.29 -18.71 -19.87
CA SER A 107 -8.29 -17.68 -19.56
C SER A 107 -7.90 -16.83 -18.35
N GLY A 108 -7.14 -17.39 -17.38
CA GLY A 108 -6.72 -16.67 -16.18
C GLY A 108 -5.41 -15.90 -16.32
N GLU A 109 -4.61 -16.19 -17.35
CA GLU A 109 -3.25 -15.65 -17.51
C GLU A 109 -3.21 -14.13 -17.39
N ARG A 110 -4.00 -13.43 -18.19
CA ARG A 110 -3.94 -11.96 -18.25
C ARG A 110 -4.37 -11.32 -16.94
N THR A 111 -5.48 -11.76 -16.37
CA THR A 111 -5.98 -11.27 -15.09
C THR A 111 -5.00 -11.53 -13.95
N ALA A 112 -4.42 -12.73 -13.88
CA ALA A 112 -3.41 -13.09 -12.88
C ALA A 112 -2.16 -12.22 -13.00
N LEU A 113 -1.63 -12.05 -14.20
CA LEU A 113 -0.45 -11.20 -14.44
C LEU A 113 -0.74 -9.73 -14.17
N ASN A 114 -1.95 -9.22 -14.49
CA ASN A 114 -2.31 -7.82 -14.22
C ASN A 114 -2.27 -7.50 -12.71
N PHE A 115 -2.80 -8.37 -11.86
CA PHE A 115 -2.67 -8.18 -10.41
C PHE A 115 -1.23 -8.29 -9.94
N LEU A 116 -0.52 -9.34 -10.35
CA LEU A 116 0.85 -9.59 -9.89
C LEU A 116 1.80 -8.45 -10.29
N GLN A 117 1.74 -7.97 -11.54
CA GLN A 117 2.60 -6.90 -12.05
C GLN A 117 2.33 -5.55 -11.37
N LEU A 118 1.05 -5.22 -11.11
CA LEU A 118 0.65 -3.97 -10.45
C LEU A 118 1.05 -3.95 -8.98
N LEU A 119 0.76 -5.03 -8.26
CA LEU A 119 1.03 -5.12 -6.83
C LEU A 119 2.52 -5.25 -6.55
N SER A 120 3.26 -6.04 -7.34
CA SER A 120 4.72 -6.11 -7.25
C SER A 120 5.38 -4.77 -7.57
N ALA A 121 4.83 -3.98 -8.51
CA ALA A 121 5.32 -2.63 -8.76
C ALA A 121 5.15 -1.71 -7.55
N THR A 122 3.98 -1.74 -6.89
CA THR A 122 3.73 -0.99 -5.66
C THR A 122 4.69 -1.42 -4.53
N ALA A 123 4.90 -2.72 -4.35
CA ALA A 123 5.85 -3.25 -3.37
C ALA A 123 7.30 -2.84 -3.70
N THR A 124 7.69 -2.91 -4.98
CA THR A 124 9.04 -2.56 -5.44
C THR A 124 9.36 -1.09 -5.20
N VAL A 125 8.44 -0.18 -5.55
CA VAL A 125 8.66 1.24 -5.30
C VAL A 125 8.69 1.52 -3.81
N THR A 126 7.84 0.88 -3.02
CA THR A 126 7.83 1.02 -1.56
C THR A 126 9.16 0.56 -0.96
N ALA A 127 9.68 -0.60 -1.35
CA ALA A 127 10.97 -1.10 -0.86
C ALA A 127 12.14 -0.14 -1.16
N ARG A 128 12.10 0.57 -2.29
CA ARG A 128 13.09 1.63 -2.60
C ARG A 128 13.01 2.78 -1.60
N TYR A 129 11.81 3.27 -1.30
CA TYR A 129 11.63 4.35 -0.32
C TYR A 129 12.02 3.92 1.09
N VAL A 130 11.67 2.70 1.52
CA VAL A 130 12.05 2.14 2.82
C VAL A 130 13.56 2.07 2.97
N ARG A 131 14.28 1.62 1.93
CA ARG A 131 15.75 1.55 1.93
C ARG A 131 16.40 2.91 2.14
N GLU A 132 15.86 3.97 1.54
CA GLU A 132 16.37 5.33 1.74
C GLU A 132 16.22 5.83 3.19
N THR A 133 15.34 5.25 3.98
CA THR A 133 15.15 5.63 5.39
C THR A 133 15.92 4.73 6.38
N GLU A 134 16.68 3.76 5.89
CA GLU A 134 17.48 2.87 6.76
C GLU A 134 18.44 3.65 7.65
N GLY A 135 18.52 3.25 8.92
CA GLY A 135 19.33 3.92 9.95
C GLY A 135 18.69 5.16 10.57
N THR A 136 17.48 5.54 10.15
CA THR A 136 16.66 6.58 10.81
C THR A 136 15.47 5.95 11.54
N LYS A 137 14.75 6.75 12.36
CA LYS A 137 13.51 6.27 13.00
C LYS A 137 12.27 6.39 12.10
N ALA A 138 12.37 7.09 10.97
CA ALA A 138 11.24 7.41 10.11
C ALA A 138 10.64 6.15 9.47
N ARG A 139 9.30 6.06 9.48
CA ARG A 139 8.54 4.99 8.86
C ARG A 139 7.79 5.51 7.65
N ILE A 140 7.88 4.78 6.54
CA ILE A 140 7.18 5.11 5.31
C ILE A 140 5.72 4.72 5.42
N LEU A 141 4.83 5.67 5.09
CA LEU A 141 3.38 5.47 5.02
C LEU A 141 2.87 5.63 3.60
N ASP A 142 1.87 4.83 3.25
CA ASP A 142 1.02 5.10 2.08
C ASP A 142 0.01 6.23 2.36
N THR A 143 -0.88 6.48 1.40
CA THR A 143 -1.95 7.46 1.53
C THR A 143 -3.28 6.89 1.00
N ARG A 144 -4.33 7.73 0.95
CA ARG A 144 -5.58 7.42 0.27
C ARG A 144 -5.57 7.73 -1.25
N LYS A 145 -4.44 8.19 -1.78
CA LYS A 145 -4.23 8.44 -3.23
C LYS A 145 -3.94 7.10 -3.94
N THR A 146 -4.96 6.25 -4.06
CA THR A 146 -4.88 4.90 -4.61
C THR A 146 -5.70 4.78 -5.90
N ILE A 147 -5.44 3.73 -6.68
CA ILE A 147 -6.30 3.36 -7.80
C ILE A 147 -7.69 3.02 -7.24
N PRO A 148 -8.77 3.61 -7.79
CA PRO A 148 -10.13 3.29 -7.35
C PRO A 148 -10.42 1.78 -7.40
N GLY A 149 -11.06 1.25 -6.35
CA GLY A 149 -11.36 -0.17 -6.21
C GLY A 149 -10.20 -1.05 -5.73
N LEU A 150 -8.93 -0.61 -5.87
CA LEU A 150 -7.75 -1.42 -5.52
C LEU A 150 -7.02 -0.94 -4.25
N ARG A 151 -7.64 -0.10 -3.42
CA ARG A 151 -6.96 0.46 -2.23
C ARG A 151 -6.43 -0.61 -1.29
N ILE A 152 -7.22 -1.62 -0.97
CA ILE A 152 -6.81 -2.71 -0.08
C ILE A 152 -5.64 -3.48 -0.69
N ALA A 153 -5.71 -3.77 -1.99
CA ALA A 153 -4.66 -4.46 -2.72
C ALA A 153 -3.34 -3.66 -2.73
N GLN A 154 -3.39 -2.36 -3.01
CA GLN A 154 -2.19 -1.53 -3.01
C GLN A 154 -1.62 -1.34 -1.59
N LYS A 155 -2.46 -1.19 -0.58
CA LYS A 155 -2.00 -1.12 0.82
C LYS A 155 -1.37 -2.43 1.30
N TYR A 156 -1.90 -3.57 0.87
CA TYR A 156 -1.25 -4.87 1.06
C TYR A 156 0.16 -4.88 0.43
N ALA A 157 0.28 -4.45 -0.83
CA ALA A 157 1.55 -4.40 -1.55
C ALA A 157 2.56 -3.44 -0.90
N VAL A 158 2.12 -2.30 -0.34
CA VAL A 158 2.98 -1.40 0.46
C VAL A 158 3.59 -2.15 1.64
N ARG A 159 2.83 -2.99 2.33
CA ARG A 159 3.38 -3.79 3.43
C ARG A 159 4.38 -4.83 2.95
N CYS A 160 4.11 -5.49 1.83
CA CYS A 160 5.07 -6.41 1.21
C CYS A 160 6.40 -5.71 0.87
N GLY A 161 6.35 -4.41 0.51
CA GLY A 161 7.53 -3.57 0.30
C GLY A 161 8.21 -3.06 1.57
N GLY A 162 7.74 -3.46 2.78
CA GLY A 162 8.30 -3.00 4.06
C GLY A 162 7.77 -1.66 4.56
N GLY A 163 6.82 -1.04 3.85
CA GLY A 163 6.14 0.18 4.28
C GLY A 163 5.02 -0.10 5.29
N ASN A 164 4.36 0.95 5.74
CA ASN A 164 3.24 0.90 6.66
C ASN A 164 2.02 1.56 6.03
N ASN A 165 0.82 1.21 6.51
CA ASN A 165 -0.39 1.80 6.01
C ASN A 165 -0.82 2.99 6.86
N HIS A 166 -1.14 4.12 6.22
CA HIS A 166 -1.97 5.17 6.77
C HIS A 166 -3.43 4.69 6.77
N ARG A 167 -4.36 5.47 7.35
CA ARG A 167 -5.79 5.12 7.39
C ARG A 167 -6.31 4.60 6.05
N ILE A 168 -7.20 3.63 6.12
CA ILE A 168 -7.80 2.99 4.95
C ILE A 168 -8.87 3.86 4.32
N GLY A 169 -9.70 4.47 5.16
CA GLY A 169 -10.85 5.25 4.73
C GLY A 169 -11.11 6.47 5.59
N LEU A 170 -12.36 6.86 5.66
CA LEU A 170 -12.83 7.94 6.52
C LEU A 170 -13.38 7.41 7.86
N PHE A 171 -13.36 6.10 8.04
CA PHE A 171 -14.02 5.37 9.11
C PHE A 171 -13.07 4.76 10.16
N ASP A 172 -11.77 4.74 9.89
CA ASP A 172 -10.79 4.00 10.71
C ASP A 172 -9.77 4.87 11.45
N ALA A 173 -9.62 6.15 11.09
CA ALA A 173 -8.84 7.14 11.85
C ALA A 173 -9.26 8.58 11.52
N LEU A 174 -9.05 9.46 12.48
CA LEU A 174 -9.29 10.89 12.33
C LEU A 174 -8.07 11.55 11.69
N LEU A 175 -8.30 12.36 10.65
CA LEU A 175 -7.33 13.32 10.12
C LEU A 175 -8.07 14.62 9.87
N ILE A 176 -7.81 15.60 10.72
CA ILE A 176 -8.38 16.95 10.66
C ILE A 176 -7.57 17.74 9.63
N LYS A 177 -8.25 18.38 8.68
CA LYS A 177 -7.66 19.15 7.60
C LYS A 177 -8.15 20.60 7.65
N GLU A 178 -7.50 21.47 6.85
CA GLU A 178 -7.82 22.91 6.77
C GLU A 178 -9.33 23.22 6.81
N ASN A 179 -10.13 22.59 5.94
CA ASN A 179 -11.58 22.83 5.91
C ASN A 179 -12.31 22.41 7.18
N HIS A 180 -11.82 21.38 7.89
CA HIS A 180 -12.38 21.01 9.20
C HIS A 180 -11.99 22.02 10.27
N ILE A 181 -10.74 22.50 10.26
CA ILE A 181 -10.22 23.51 11.17
C ILE A 181 -11.06 24.78 11.06
N ILE A 182 -11.25 25.30 9.84
CA ILE A 182 -12.06 26.48 9.56
C ILE A 182 -13.51 26.29 10.08
N SER A 183 -14.10 25.15 9.75
CA SER A 183 -15.50 24.86 10.12
C SER A 183 -15.71 24.68 11.61
N CYS A 184 -14.69 24.25 12.35
CA CYS A 184 -14.72 24.10 13.81
C CYS A 184 -14.33 25.35 14.56
N GLY A 185 -13.91 26.42 13.88
CA GLY A 185 -13.48 27.69 14.49
C GLY A 185 -12.04 27.67 15.02
N GLY A 186 -11.17 26.84 14.49
CA GLY A 186 -9.74 26.77 14.80
C GLY A 186 -9.24 25.37 15.18
N ILE A 187 -7.92 25.22 15.31
CA ILE A 187 -7.21 23.98 15.64
C ILE A 187 -7.64 23.43 17.00
N GLY A 188 -7.56 24.25 18.04
CA GLY A 188 -7.93 23.84 19.40
C GLY A 188 -9.37 23.33 19.52
N PRO A 189 -10.40 24.07 19.03
CA PRO A 189 -11.76 23.58 18.99
C PRO A 189 -11.93 22.27 18.22
N ALA A 190 -11.28 22.13 17.06
CA ALA A 190 -11.37 20.92 16.23
C ALA A 190 -10.83 19.69 16.97
N ILE A 191 -9.65 19.78 17.59
CA ILE A 191 -9.04 18.69 18.37
C ILE A 191 -9.90 18.32 19.58
N ARG A 192 -10.39 19.32 20.34
CA ARG A 192 -11.25 19.06 21.51
C ARG A 192 -12.55 18.35 21.12
N THR A 193 -13.18 18.76 20.02
CA THR A 193 -14.38 18.11 19.50
C THR A 193 -14.09 16.67 19.09
N ALA A 194 -13.01 16.47 18.34
CA ALA A 194 -12.59 15.14 17.89
C ALA A 194 -12.33 14.19 19.07
N LYS A 195 -11.61 14.64 20.10
CA LYS A 195 -11.33 13.83 21.31
C LYS A 195 -12.56 13.56 22.16
N LYS A 196 -13.52 14.48 22.18
CA LYS A 196 -14.78 14.29 22.89
C LYS A 196 -15.67 13.25 22.21
N ASP A 197 -15.78 13.34 20.89
CA ASP A 197 -16.74 12.53 20.13
C ASP A 197 -16.17 11.14 19.76
N HIS A 198 -14.84 11.04 19.72
CA HIS A 198 -14.09 9.81 19.30
C HIS A 198 -12.90 9.53 20.23
N HIS A 199 -13.17 9.45 21.54
CA HIS A 199 -12.13 9.29 22.57
C HIS A 199 -11.26 8.04 22.44
N GLU A 200 -11.70 7.04 21.68
CA GLU A 200 -10.96 5.79 21.43
C GLU A 200 -10.00 5.89 20.23
N LEU A 201 -10.13 6.94 19.41
CA LEU A 201 -9.34 7.11 18.20
C LEU A 201 -8.28 8.21 18.41
N PRO A 202 -7.06 7.98 17.93
CA PRO A 202 -6.04 9.01 17.91
C PRO A 202 -6.46 10.15 16.96
N VAL A 203 -6.17 11.37 17.38
CA VAL A 203 -6.46 12.58 16.62
C VAL A 203 -5.19 13.02 15.89
N GLU A 204 -5.24 12.94 14.58
CA GLU A 204 -4.24 13.51 13.69
C GLU A 204 -4.75 14.80 13.09
N ILE A 205 -3.89 15.82 12.97
CA ILE A 205 -4.20 17.11 12.37
C ILE A 205 -3.11 17.53 11.38
N GLU A 206 -3.53 18.05 10.24
CA GLU A 206 -2.68 18.63 9.21
C GLU A 206 -2.44 20.11 9.53
N VAL A 207 -1.18 20.54 9.51
CA VAL A 207 -0.74 21.92 9.77
C VAL A 207 0.26 22.35 8.67
N GLU A 208 0.26 23.65 8.37
CA GLU A 208 1.08 24.27 7.32
C GLU A 208 2.11 25.28 7.86
N SER A 209 2.18 25.46 9.17
CA SER A 209 3.10 26.41 9.80
C SER A 209 3.52 25.98 11.21
N ILE A 210 4.67 26.52 11.66
CA ILE A 210 5.17 26.35 13.03
C ILE A 210 4.18 26.91 14.09
N VAL A 211 3.44 27.95 13.76
CA VAL A 211 2.42 28.53 14.67
C VAL A 211 1.29 27.52 14.88
N GLU A 212 0.78 26.94 13.81
CA GLU A 212 -0.25 25.90 13.85
C GLU A 212 0.23 24.64 14.57
N LEU A 213 1.52 24.23 14.35
CA LEU A 213 2.12 23.12 15.09
C LEU A 213 2.04 23.33 16.59
N ARG A 214 2.46 24.52 17.10
CA ARG A 214 2.40 24.83 18.52
C ARG A 214 0.96 24.82 19.07
N GLU A 215 -0.01 25.32 18.29
CA GLU A 215 -1.41 25.25 18.67
C GLU A 215 -1.91 23.81 18.74
N ALA A 216 -1.55 22.98 17.77
CA ALA A 216 -1.92 21.56 17.74
C ALA A 216 -1.34 20.78 18.91
N LEU A 217 -0.07 21.00 19.24
CA LEU A 217 0.62 20.37 20.39
C LEU A 217 -0.03 20.82 21.71
N THR A 218 -0.29 22.12 21.88
CA THR A 218 -0.96 22.67 23.08
C THR A 218 -2.37 22.10 23.23
N ALA A 219 -3.09 21.89 22.12
CA ALA A 219 -4.42 21.28 22.14
C ALA A 219 -4.38 19.76 22.34
N GLY A 220 -3.20 19.15 22.36
CA GLY A 220 -2.96 17.74 22.63
C GLY A 220 -3.24 16.84 21.45
N ALA A 221 -2.90 17.23 20.23
CA ALA A 221 -2.92 16.33 19.08
C ALA A 221 -2.05 15.09 19.34
N ASP A 222 -2.53 13.92 18.94
CA ASP A 222 -1.77 12.68 19.10
C ASP A 222 -0.74 12.49 17.97
N ARG A 223 -1.05 13.09 16.80
CA ARG A 223 -0.17 13.16 15.64
C ARG A 223 -0.36 14.50 14.92
N VAL A 224 0.73 15.01 14.35
CA VAL A 224 0.69 16.22 13.52
C VAL A 224 1.31 15.92 12.17
N LEU A 225 0.54 16.10 11.11
CA LEU A 225 0.99 16.03 9.74
C LEU A 225 1.49 17.41 9.32
N LEU A 226 2.78 17.50 9.01
CA LEU A 226 3.50 18.71 8.59
C LEU A 226 3.44 18.78 7.06
N ASP A 227 2.51 19.55 6.52
CA ASP A 227 2.29 19.61 5.07
C ASP A 227 3.17 20.65 4.39
N ASN A 228 4.00 20.20 3.46
CA ASN A 228 4.92 21.02 2.67
C ASN A 228 5.97 21.82 3.49
N PHE A 229 6.35 21.36 4.67
CA PHE A 229 7.45 21.93 5.44
C PHE A 229 8.78 21.69 4.72
N ASP A 230 9.68 22.66 4.73
CA ASP A 230 11.06 22.46 4.27
C ASP A 230 11.92 21.72 5.33
N ILE A 231 13.18 21.45 5.02
CA ILE A 231 14.06 20.67 5.90
C ILE A 231 14.33 21.42 7.22
N GLU A 232 14.51 22.74 7.17
CA GLU A 232 14.80 23.57 8.35
C GLU A 232 13.56 23.62 9.26
N ASP A 233 12.39 23.80 8.70
CA ASP A 233 11.11 23.76 9.42
C ASP A 233 10.80 22.39 10.01
N LEU A 234 11.12 21.28 9.29
CA LEU A 234 10.96 19.91 9.83
C LEU A 234 11.89 19.68 11.04
N GLN A 235 13.15 20.10 10.97
CA GLN A 235 14.11 19.99 12.09
C GLN A 235 13.60 20.81 13.29
N TYR A 236 13.14 22.03 13.03
CA TYR A 236 12.60 22.91 14.08
C TYR A 236 11.32 22.35 14.68
N ALA A 237 10.43 21.77 13.87
CA ALA A 237 9.23 21.09 14.35
C ALA A 237 9.57 19.91 15.29
N VAL A 238 10.59 19.14 14.97
CA VAL A 238 11.08 18.06 15.84
C VAL A 238 11.60 18.60 17.16
N GLU A 239 12.39 19.69 17.14
CA GLU A 239 12.89 20.35 18.34
C GLU A 239 11.76 20.86 19.24
N ILE A 240 10.77 21.61 18.67
CA ILE A 240 9.58 22.10 19.37
C ILE A 240 8.82 20.94 20.03
N ASN A 241 8.56 19.87 19.28
CA ASN A 241 7.82 18.70 19.77
C ASN A 241 8.53 18.03 20.97
N GLN A 242 9.86 18.06 21.01
CA GLN A 242 10.64 17.46 22.10
C GLN A 242 10.80 18.38 23.33
N THR A 243 10.84 19.70 23.12
CA THR A 243 11.22 20.65 24.18
C THR A 243 10.05 21.46 24.71
N GLU A 244 9.01 21.73 23.90
CA GLU A 244 7.91 22.60 24.28
C GLU A 244 6.58 21.83 24.53
N ALA A 245 6.42 20.60 24.01
CA ALA A 245 5.20 19.84 24.19
C ALA A 245 5.17 19.11 25.55
N ASP A 246 4.08 19.25 26.30
CA ASP A 246 3.85 18.48 27.54
C ASP A 246 3.82 16.96 27.26
N GLN A 247 3.27 16.59 26.12
CA GLN A 247 3.28 15.24 25.59
C GLN A 247 3.66 15.30 24.10
N PRO A 248 4.86 14.80 23.71
CA PRO A 248 5.26 14.78 22.31
C PRO A 248 4.29 14.01 21.43
N ALA A 249 3.86 14.62 20.33
CA ALA A 249 3.03 14.00 19.30
C ALA A 249 3.90 13.19 18.31
N GLY A 250 3.27 12.26 17.57
CA GLY A 250 3.92 11.71 16.39
C GLY A 250 4.01 12.75 15.28
N LEU A 251 5.17 12.96 14.69
CA LEU A 251 5.34 13.90 13.58
C LEU A 251 5.39 13.17 12.25
N GLU A 252 4.52 13.58 11.32
CA GLU A 252 4.45 13.03 9.96
C GLU A 252 4.79 14.11 8.93
N ALA A 253 5.84 13.90 8.13
CA ALA A 253 6.14 14.76 7.00
C ALA A 253 5.32 14.35 5.77
N SER A 254 4.72 15.35 5.09
CA SER A 254 3.91 15.20 3.88
C SER A 254 4.18 16.33 2.88
N GLY A 255 3.77 16.11 1.63
CA GLY A 255 3.94 17.11 0.56
C GLY A 255 5.25 16.97 -0.21
N GLY A 256 5.17 16.88 -1.54
CA GLY A 256 6.33 16.89 -2.43
C GLY A 256 7.41 15.79 -2.24
N ILE A 257 7.09 14.70 -1.53
CA ILE A 257 8.04 13.64 -1.21
C ILE A 257 8.39 12.81 -2.45
N THR A 258 9.69 12.69 -2.71
CA THR A 258 10.26 11.93 -3.82
C THR A 258 11.43 11.09 -3.35
N ILE A 259 11.87 10.12 -4.15
CA ILE A 259 13.04 9.30 -3.85
C ILE A 259 14.34 10.14 -3.69
N ARG A 260 14.37 11.35 -4.23
CA ARG A 260 15.55 12.22 -4.17
C ARG A 260 15.67 13.03 -2.88
N ASN A 261 14.56 13.33 -2.23
CA ASN A 261 14.55 14.16 -1.01
C ASN A 261 14.21 13.39 0.26
N ILE A 262 13.71 12.16 0.15
CA ILE A 262 13.23 11.39 1.31
C ILE A 262 14.32 11.14 2.35
N ARG A 263 15.58 10.92 1.94
CA ARG A 263 16.70 10.70 2.86
C ARG A 263 16.91 11.91 3.78
N ALA A 264 16.97 13.12 3.19
CA ALA A 264 17.12 14.35 3.97
C ALA A 264 15.94 14.57 4.93
N ILE A 265 14.71 14.27 4.47
CA ILE A 265 13.52 14.35 5.33
C ILE A 265 13.58 13.34 6.48
N ALA A 266 13.99 12.11 6.24
CA ALA A 266 14.12 11.10 7.29
C ALA A 266 15.18 11.46 8.35
N GLU A 267 16.24 12.14 7.94
CA GLU A 267 17.32 12.61 8.83
C GLU A 267 16.92 13.81 9.69
N THR A 268 15.81 14.50 9.42
CA THR A 268 15.30 15.58 10.29
C THR A 268 14.82 15.05 11.64
N GLY A 269 14.52 13.75 11.72
CA GLY A 269 14.05 13.12 12.95
C GLY A 269 12.51 13.07 13.07
N VAL A 270 11.76 13.23 11.99
CA VAL A 270 10.32 12.93 11.97
C VAL A 270 10.06 11.43 12.17
N ASP A 271 8.88 11.08 12.67
CA ASP A 271 8.51 9.69 12.96
C ASP A 271 7.96 8.96 11.75
N TYR A 272 7.28 9.70 10.87
CA TYR A 272 6.59 9.16 9.70
C TYR A 272 6.78 10.05 8.48
N ILE A 273 6.75 9.42 7.32
CA ILE A 273 6.80 10.11 6.02
C ILE A 273 5.73 9.50 5.11
N SER A 274 4.69 10.27 4.78
CA SER A 274 3.62 9.81 3.90
C SER A 274 3.93 10.11 2.44
N VAL A 275 3.87 9.06 1.60
CA VAL A 275 4.28 9.12 0.20
C VAL A 275 3.16 8.70 -0.73
N GLY A 276 2.47 9.65 -1.34
CA GLY A 276 1.38 9.35 -2.28
C GLY A 276 1.84 8.65 -3.57
N ALA A 277 3.09 8.85 -3.98
CA ALA A 277 3.66 8.24 -5.18
C ALA A 277 3.70 6.70 -5.13
N LEU A 278 3.73 6.08 -3.94
CA LEU A 278 3.75 4.62 -3.79
C LEU A 278 2.56 3.94 -4.47
N THR A 279 1.41 4.61 -4.48
CA THR A 279 0.14 4.01 -4.92
C THR A 279 -0.52 4.74 -6.09
N LYS A 280 -0.19 6.01 -6.36
CA LYS A 280 -0.78 6.77 -7.48
C LYS A 280 0.07 6.76 -8.75
N ASP A 281 1.41 6.64 -8.64
CA ASP A 281 2.35 6.74 -9.76
C ASP A 281 2.97 5.36 -10.07
N VAL A 282 2.13 4.33 -10.18
CA VAL A 282 2.57 2.95 -10.33
C VAL A 282 2.88 2.64 -11.79
N LYS A 283 4.12 2.21 -12.06
CA LYS A 283 4.52 1.61 -13.32
C LYS A 283 4.64 0.10 -13.13
N ALA A 284 3.74 -0.67 -13.76
CA ALA A 284 3.71 -2.12 -13.65
C ALA A 284 5.07 -2.75 -13.99
N VAL A 285 5.46 -3.78 -13.25
CA VAL A 285 6.65 -4.60 -13.56
C VAL A 285 6.38 -5.51 -14.75
N ASP A 286 7.43 -5.84 -15.49
CA ASP A 286 7.31 -6.74 -16.65
C ASP A 286 7.39 -8.21 -16.23
N LEU A 287 6.33 -8.96 -16.54
CA LEU A 287 6.19 -10.39 -16.27
C LEU A 287 5.80 -11.13 -17.53
N SER A 288 6.21 -12.39 -17.65
CA SER A 288 5.72 -13.27 -18.71
C SER A 288 5.30 -14.62 -18.16
N MET A 289 4.22 -15.20 -18.74
CA MET A 289 3.85 -16.58 -18.52
C MET A 289 4.24 -17.40 -19.76
N ARG A 290 4.86 -18.57 -19.55
CA ARG A 290 5.29 -19.47 -20.63
C ARG A 290 4.75 -20.85 -20.37
N PHE A 291 4.02 -21.38 -21.34
CA PHE A 291 3.59 -22.77 -21.33
C PHE A 291 4.78 -23.69 -21.61
N ARG A 292 4.89 -24.76 -20.84
CA ARG A 292 5.73 -25.92 -21.16
C ARG A 292 4.79 -27.09 -21.41
N TYR A 293 4.90 -27.65 -22.59
CA TYR A 293 4.28 -28.91 -22.91
C TYR A 293 5.27 -29.99 -22.53
N ASP A 294 4.94 -30.83 -21.56
CA ASP A 294 5.65 -32.07 -21.33
C ASP A 294 5.28 -32.96 -22.51
N GLY A 295 6.23 -33.12 -23.47
CA GLY A 295 6.07 -33.87 -24.69
C GLY A 295 5.90 -35.37 -24.44
#